data_ee956ab853140b51d758d5383e1fce17
#
_entry.id   ee956ab853140b51d758d5383e1fce17
#
_cell.length_a   1.000
_cell.length_b   1.000
_cell.length_c   1.000
_cell.angle_alpha   90.00
_cell.angle_beta   90.00
_cell.angle_gamma   90.00
#
_symmetry.space_group_name_H-M   'P 1'
#
loop_
_entity.id
_entity.type
_entity.pdbx_description
1 polymer ?
#
loop_
_entity_poly.entity_id
_entity_poly.type
_entity_poly.pdbx_seq_one_letter_code
_entity_poly.pdbx_strand_id
1 'polypeptide(L)'
;HAFEADFNRVGTSIFAGNMGQRVCRPEVTVVDDGTQAEDVGCLRWDDEGIPGQRTVLVDKGVLNSYMHDRISARHYGVEPTGNGRRESFRHAPQPRMRSTYMMAGESNPEDIIRSVKKGIYAQVFTNGQVQIGAGDFTFYMKQGYLIEDGHLTQPIRDINVIGNGPRALADISMVGNDLRIDHSASMCGKGGQSVPVSQGLP
;
A
#
# COMPACT_ATOMS: atom_id res chain seq x y z
N HIS A 1 5.27 -3.01 2.47
CA HIS A 1 6.48 -3.25 3.28
C HIS A 1 6.98 -1.99 3.99
N ALA A 2 6.97 -0.81 3.35
CA ALA A 2 7.55 0.40 3.92
C ALA A 2 6.90 0.83 5.26
N PHE A 3 5.65 0.46 5.49
CA PHE A 3 4.93 0.70 6.75
C PHE A 3 4.91 -0.52 7.70
N GLU A 4 5.65 -1.57 7.42
CA GLU A 4 5.81 -2.69 8.36
C GLU A 4 6.79 -2.29 9.47
N ALA A 5 6.36 -2.49 10.71
CA ALA A 5 7.00 -1.87 11.87
C ALA A 5 8.41 -2.43 12.18
N ASP A 6 8.72 -3.66 11.80
CA ASP A 6 10.04 -4.24 12.00
C ASP A 6 11.13 -3.54 11.15
N PHE A 7 10.85 -3.21 9.88
CA PHE A 7 11.76 -2.43 9.05
C PHE A 7 11.95 -1.01 9.60
N ASN A 8 10.86 -0.42 10.10
CA ASN A 8 10.91 0.92 10.69
C ASN A 8 11.67 0.92 12.03
N ARG A 9 11.49 -0.13 12.85
CA ARG A 9 12.16 -0.30 14.14
C ARG A 9 13.68 -0.40 14.00
N VAL A 10 14.17 -1.08 12.98
CA VAL A 10 15.62 -1.21 12.73
C VAL A 10 16.20 -0.13 11.81
N GLY A 11 15.38 0.85 11.41
CA GLY A 11 15.82 1.99 10.61
C GLY A 11 16.11 1.67 9.14
N THR A 12 15.60 0.55 8.62
CA THR A 12 15.82 0.11 7.23
C THR A 12 14.69 0.52 6.27
N SER A 13 13.59 1.07 6.78
CA SER A 13 12.54 1.68 5.94
C SER A 13 12.81 3.15 5.70
N ILE A 14 12.46 3.62 4.50
CA ILE A 14 12.47 5.05 4.15
C ILE A 14 11.55 5.90 5.04
N PHE A 15 10.56 5.29 5.70
CA PHE A 15 9.64 5.96 6.63
C PHE A 15 10.03 5.83 8.10
N ALA A 16 11.21 5.26 8.39
CA ALA A 16 11.70 5.16 9.76
C ALA A 16 11.86 6.55 10.39
N GLY A 17 11.31 6.74 11.59
CA GLY A 17 11.35 8.02 12.31
C GLY A 17 10.36 9.08 11.83
N ASN A 18 9.51 8.78 10.85
CA ASN A 18 8.56 9.76 10.29
C ASN A 18 7.16 9.72 10.95
N MET A 19 7.01 8.98 12.06
CA MET A 19 5.74 8.93 12.79
C MET A 19 5.28 10.35 13.19
N GLY A 20 4.02 10.68 12.89
CA GLY A 20 3.43 11.98 13.13
C GLY A 20 3.83 13.06 12.10
N GLN A 21 4.68 12.75 11.14
CA GLN A 21 5.09 13.68 10.09
C GLN A 21 4.21 13.54 8.85
N ARG A 22 4.11 14.64 8.10
CA ARG A 22 3.44 14.63 6.80
C ARG A 22 4.31 13.93 5.76
N VAL A 23 3.77 12.88 5.16
CA VAL A 23 4.46 12.04 4.15
C VAL A 23 3.82 12.15 2.77
N CYS A 24 2.60 12.71 2.68
CA CYS A 24 1.92 12.99 1.42
C CYS A 24 0.86 14.10 1.60
N ARG A 25 0.08 14.34 0.57
CA ARG A 25 -0.95 15.40 0.57
C ARG A 25 -2.15 15.03 1.48
N PRO A 26 -2.93 16.04 1.94
CA PRO A 26 -4.06 15.81 2.85
C PRO A 26 -5.19 14.95 2.26
N GLU A 27 -5.28 14.87 0.94
CA GLU A 27 -6.29 14.07 0.25
C GLU A 27 -6.05 12.56 0.40
N VAL A 28 -4.83 12.18 0.80
CA VAL A 28 -4.40 10.78 0.87
C VAL A 28 -4.59 10.21 2.27
N THR A 29 -5.39 9.17 2.37
CA THR A 29 -5.51 8.31 3.56
C THR A 29 -5.25 6.87 3.15
N VAL A 30 -4.33 6.20 3.84
CA VAL A 30 -3.96 4.80 3.57
C VAL A 30 -4.28 3.95 4.80
N VAL A 31 -4.91 2.81 4.57
CA VAL A 31 -5.27 1.87 5.63
C VAL A 31 -4.77 0.47 5.31
N ASP A 32 -4.56 -0.34 6.35
CA ASP A 32 -4.47 -1.79 6.24
C ASP A 32 -5.64 -2.40 7.02
N ASP A 33 -6.46 -3.19 6.35
CA ASP A 33 -7.74 -3.65 6.89
C ASP A 33 -7.82 -5.18 6.88
N GLY A 34 -7.83 -5.77 8.06
CA GLY A 34 -8.00 -7.20 8.25
C GLY A 34 -9.44 -7.66 8.48
N THR A 35 -10.43 -6.75 8.35
CA THR A 35 -11.83 -7.03 8.68
C THR A 35 -12.74 -7.25 7.47
N GLN A 36 -12.23 -7.02 6.27
CA GLN A 36 -13.00 -7.16 5.02
C GLN A 36 -13.18 -8.65 4.69
N ALA A 37 -14.38 -9.19 4.95
CA ALA A 37 -14.67 -10.63 4.89
C ALA A 37 -14.41 -11.29 3.53
N GLU A 38 -14.45 -10.53 2.45
CA GLU A 38 -14.22 -11.01 1.08
C GLU A 38 -12.74 -11.03 0.68
N ASP A 39 -11.88 -10.41 1.50
CA ASP A 39 -10.45 -10.29 1.21
C ASP A 39 -9.66 -11.50 1.67
N VAL A 40 -8.70 -11.93 0.86
CA VAL A 40 -7.76 -13.01 1.22
C VAL A 40 -6.86 -12.64 2.40
N GLY A 41 -6.69 -11.36 2.67
CA GLY A 41 -5.99 -10.82 3.85
C GLY A 41 -6.85 -10.80 5.12
N CYS A 42 -8.16 -11.08 5.02
CA CYS A 42 -9.06 -11.13 6.16
C CYS A 42 -8.80 -12.39 6.98
N LEU A 43 -8.33 -12.19 8.19
CA LEU A 43 -8.17 -13.24 9.18
C LEU A 43 -8.81 -12.76 10.48
N ARG A 44 -9.65 -13.61 11.10
CA ARG A 44 -10.25 -13.28 12.37
C ARG A 44 -9.22 -12.98 13.46
N TRP A 45 -8.09 -13.68 13.40
CA TRP A 45 -6.94 -13.53 14.28
C TRP A 45 -5.67 -13.60 13.44
N ASP A 46 -4.64 -12.88 13.82
CA ASP A 46 -3.31 -13.08 13.26
C ASP A 46 -2.61 -14.32 13.86
N ASP A 47 -1.41 -14.62 13.42
CA ASP A 47 -0.65 -15.77 13.91
C ASP A 47 -0.08 -15.59 15.32
N GLU A 48 -0.30 -14.44 15.94
CA GLU A 48 0.03 -14.12 17.33
C GLU A 48 -1.22 -14.07 18.23
N GLY A 49 -2.43 -14.36 17.68
CA GLY A 49 -3.69 -14.33 18.40
C GLY A 49 -4.25 -12.92 18.63
N ILE A 50 -3.83 -11.94 17.83
CA ILE A 50 -4.37 -10.59 17.86
C ILE A 50 -5.54 -10.51 16.87
N PRO A 51 -6.70 -9.92 17.26
CA PRO A 51 -7.83 -9.78 16.35
C PRO A 51 -7.47 -8.98 15.08
N GLY A 52 -8.04 -9.41 13.96
CA GLY A 52 -8.01 -8.61 12.75
C GLY A 52 -8.70 -7.27 12.97
N GLN A 53 -8.08 -6.19 12.53
CA GLN A 53 -8.60 -4.85 12.71
C GLN A 53 -8.26 -3.97 11.51
N ARG A 54 -8.87 -2.80 11.46
CA ARG A 54 -8.57 -1.76 10.48
C ARG A 54 -7.62 -0.74 11.08
N THR A 55 -6.42 -0.65 10.53
CA THR A 55 -5.36 0.25 10.98
C THR A 55 -5.17 1.39 9.98
N VAL A 56 -5.31 2.63 10.43
CA VAL A 56 -5.00 3.81 9.61
C VAL A 56 -3.51 4.05 9.65
N LEU A 57 -2.82 3.78 8.54
CA LEU A 57 -1.37 3.94 8.39
C LEU A 57 -1.00 5.41 8.12
N VAL A 58 -1.70 6.02 7.16
CA VAL A 58 -1.58 7.45 6.85
C VAL A 58 -2.96 8.07 6.98
N ASP A 59 -3.09 9.09 7.81
CA ASP A 59 -4.32 9.85 7.99
C ASP A 59 -4.17 11.25 7.41
N LYS A 60 -4.92 11.55 6.36
CA LYS A 60 -4.89 12.86 5.69
C LYS A 60 -3.46 13.37 5.46
N GLY A 61 -2.63 12.47 4.92
CA GLY A 61 -1.24 12.75 4.57
C GLY A 61 -0.24 12.67 5.72
N VAL A 62 -0.66 12.40 6.95
CA VAL A 62 0.23 12.27 8.12
C VAL A 62 0.43 10.80 8.45
N LEU A 63 1.66 10.35 8.64
CA LEU A 63 1.97 8.99 9.07
C LEU A 63 1.48 8.78 10.51
N ASN A 64 0.47 7.94 10.65
CA ASN A 64 -0.26 7.75 11.91
C ASN A 64 0.10 6.45 12.62
N SER A 65 0.41 5.38 11.87
CA SER A 65 0.77 4.08 12.42
C SER A 65 1.65 3.29 11.48
N TYR A 66 2.32 2.29 12.03
CA TYR A 66 2.87 1.17 11.28
C TYR A 66 1.99 -0.07 11.47
N MET A 67 2.23 -1.09 10.67
CA MET A 67 1.68 -2.43 10.89
C MET A 67 2.53 -3.15 11.92
N HIS A 68 1.96 -3.46 13.09
CA HIS A 68 2.68 -4.01 14.24
C HIS A 68 2.37 -5.48 14.48
N ASP A 69 3.43 -6.27 14.72
CA ASP A 69 3.41 -7.50 15.50
C ASP A 69 3.60 -7.18 17.00
N ARG A 70 3.62 -8.18 17.86
CA ARG A 70 3.84 -7.99 19.30
C ARG A 70 5.23 -7.42 19.63
N ILE A 71 6.26 -7.78 18.87
CA ILE A 71 7.63 -7.32 19.12
C ILE A 71 7.75 -5.84 18.82
N SER A 72 7.28 -5.42 17.66
CA SER A 72 7.33 -4.01 17.28
C SER A 72 6.37 -3.14 18.09
N ALA A 73 5.16 -3.65 18.40
CA ALA A 73 4.22 -2.95 19.27
C ALA A 73 4.84 -2.65 20.65
N ARG A 74 5.49 -3.64 21.25
CA ARG A 74 6.23 -3.46 22.51
C ARG A 74 7.35 -2.42 22.40
N HIS A 75 8.10 -2.43 21.29
CA HIS A 75 9.18 -1.47 21.05
C HIS A 75 8.67 -0.02 20.99
N TYR A 76 7.54 0.19 20.29
CA TYR A 76 6.95 1.52 20.13
C TYR A 76 6.01 1.92 21.29
N GLY A 77 5.72 1.03 22.24
CA GLY A 77 4.80 1.29 23.35
C GLY A 77 3.35 1.45 22.89
N VAL A 78 2.93 0.73 21.85
CA VAL A 78 1.59 0.74 21.27
C VAL A 78 0.96 -0.65 21.30
N GLU A 79 -0.34 -0.74 20.99
CA GLU A 79 -1.02 -2.03 20.83
C GLU A 79 -0.66 -2.68 19.48
N PRO A 80 -0.60 -4.04 19.40
CA PRO A 80 -0.44 -4.74 18.14
C PRO A 80 -1.63 -4.50 17.21
N THR A 81 -1.36 -4.44 15.91
CA THR A 81 -2.39 -4.12 14.90
C THR A 81 -3.00 -5.34 14.21
N GLY A 82 -2.71 -6.55 14.71
CA GLY A 82 -3.19 -7.78 14.10
C GLY A 82 -2.50 -8.12 12.77
N ASN A 83 -1.26 -7.67 12.62
CA ASN A 83 -0.44 -7.86 11.43
C ASN A 83 0.70 -8.87 11.64
N GLY A 84 0.77 -9.54 12.79
CA GLY A 84 1.75 -10.58 13.08
C GLY A 84 1.43 -11.86 12.31
N ARG A 85 1.93 -12.01 11.07
CA ARG A 85 1.59 -13.10 10.16
C ARG A 85 2.81 -13.94 9.79
N ARG A 86 2.59 -15.20 9.47
CA ARG A 86 3.58 -16.15 8.97
C ARG A 86 3.02 -17.00 7.83
N GLU A 87 3.89 -17.53 6.99
CA GLU A 87 3.51 -18.43 5.90
C GLU A 87 2.99 -19.77 6.42
N SER A 88 3.64 -20.31 7.46
CA SER A 88 3.27 -21.60 8.06
C SER A 88 3.78 -21.70 9.49
N PHE A 89 3.39 -22.79 10.19
CA PHE A 89 3.87 -23.08 11.55
C PHE A 89 5.40 -23.22 11.69
N ARG A 90 6.12 -23.36 10.57
CA ARG A 90 7.59 -23.47 10.53
C ARG A 90 8.31 -22.11 10.59
N HIS A 91 7.56 -21.01 10.51
CA HIS A 91 8.09 -19.66 10.45
C HIS A 91 7.67 -18.84 11.67
N ALA A 92 8.52 -17.93 12.08
CA ALA A 92 8.15 -16.93 13.08
C ALA A 92 7.22 -15.89 12.47
N PRO A 93 6.17 -15.44 13.20
CA PRO A 93 5.36 -14.30 12.80
C PRO A 93 6.21 -13.04 12.64
N GLN A 94 5.82 -12.19 11.73
CA GLN A 94 6.43 -10.88 11.48
C GLN A 94 5.36 -9.90 10.96
N PRO A 95 5.58 -8.59 11.06
CA PRO A 95 4.62 -7.61 10.52
C PRO A 95 4.40 -7.82 9.02
N ARG A 96 3.16 -8.00 8.61
CA ARG A 96 2.76 -8.22 7.22
C ARG A 96 1.44 -7.51 6.93
N MET A 97 1.34 -6.93 5.74
CA MET A 97 0.07 -6.37 5.25
C MET A 97 -1.04 -7.42 5.17
N ARG A 98 -2.28 -6.96 5.21
CA ARG A 98 -3.50 -7.75 5.00
C ARG A 98 -4.21 -7.29 3.73
N SER A 99 -5.06 -6.29 3.84
CA SER A 99 -5.67 -5.58 2.72
C SER A 99 -5.26 -4.12 2.83
N THR A 100 -4.22 -3.73 2.08
CA THR A 100 -3.70 -2.36 2.14
C THR A 100 -4.23 -1.57 0.95
N TYR A 101 -4.93 -0.47 1.24
CA TYR A 101 -5.52 0.36 0.19
C TYR A 101 -5.51 1.85 0.54
N MET A 102 -5.51 2.68 -0.50
CA MET A 102 -5.81 4.10 -0.39
C MET A 102 -7.33 4.27 -0.34
N MET A 103 -7.83 5.07 0.59
CA MET A 103 -9.26 5.36 0.68
C MET A 103 -9.72 6.20 -0.51
N ALA A 104 -11.00 6.02 -0.89
CA ALA A 104 -11.62 6.85 -1.90
C ALA A 104 -11.55 8.33 -1.51
N GLY A 105 -11.21 9.16 -2.49
CA GLY A 105 -11.28 10.60 -2.41
C GLY A 105 -12.62 11.13 -2.92
N GLU A 106 -12.62 12.39 -3.36
CA GLU A 106 -13.83 13.09 -3.81
C GLU A 106 -13.87 13.29 -5.34
N SER A 107 -12.75 13.04 -6.04
CA SER A 107 -12.63 13.36 -7.45
C SER A 107 -13.31 12.31 -8.32
N ASN A 108 -14.06 12.78 -9.33
CA ASN A 108 -14.55 11.87 -10.37
C ASN A 108 -13.37 11.40 -11.24
N PRO A 109 -13.22 10.10 -11.55
CA PRO A 109 -12.14 9.57 -12.39
C PRO A 109 -12.02 10.24 -13.75
N GLU A 110 -13.14 10.59 -14.38
CA GLU A 110 -13.13 11.31 -15.66
C GLU A 110 -12.53 12.72 -15.52
N ASP A 111 -12.78 13.41 -14.40
CA ASP A 111 -12.23 14.74 -14.17
C ASP A 111 -10.73 14.68 -13.89
N ILE A 112 -10.25 13.59 -13.27
CA ILE A 112 -8.83 13.32 -13.13
C ILE A 112 -8.17 13.20 -14.52
N ILE A 113 -8.75 12.40 -15.42
CA ILE A 113 -8.24 12.24 -16.79
C ILE A 113 -8.27 13.58 -17.53
N ARG A 114 -9.37 14.35 -17.44
CA ARG A 114 -9.52 15.66 -18.07
C ARG A 114 -8.50 16.69 -17.57
N SER A 115 -8.02 16.56 -16.34
CA SER A 115 -7.03 17.48 -15.75
C SER A 115 -5.62 17.29 -16.31
N VAL A 116 -5.34 16.15 -16.97
CA VAL A 116 -4.01 15.77 -17.44
C VAL A 116 -3.80 16.24 -18.88
N LYS A 117 -2.88 17.18 -19.09
CA LYS A 117 -2.55 17.65 -20.43
C LYS A 117 -1.75 16.61 -21.24
N LYS A 118 -0.79 15.94 -20.60
CA LYS A 118 0.01 14.86 -21.19
C LYS A 118 0.40 13.87 -20.10
N GLY A 119 0.04 12.60 -20.28
CA GLY A 119 0.29 11.58 -19.28
C GLY A 119 0.03 10.16 -19.75
N ILE A 120 -0.03 9.25 -18.81
CA ILE A 120 -0.33 7.85 -19.02
C ILE A 120 -1.45 7.44 -18.06
N TYR A 121 -2.48 6.82 -18.59
CA TYR A 121 -3.46 6.07 -17.82
C TYR A 121 -2.98 4.62 -17.68
N ALA A 122 -2.48 4.26 -16.50
CA ALA A 122 -2.02 2.91 -16.21
C ALA A 122 -3.21 2.05 -15.78
N GLN A 123 -3.58 1.06 -16.60
CA GLN A 123 -4.78 0.26 -16.38
C GLN A 123 -4.49 -1.08 -15.69
N VAL A 124 -3.45 -1.78 -16.12
CA VAL A 124 -3.12 -3.12 -15.63
C VAL A 124 -1.64 -3.23 -15.32
N PHE A 125 -1.34 -3.58 -14.07
CA PHE A 125 0.00 -3.97 -13.63
C PHE A 125 0.04 -5.48 -13.40
N THR A 126 1.20 -6.11 -13.60
CA THR A 126 1.35 -7.58 -13.42
C THR A 126 2.35 -7.97 -12.34
N ASN A 127 3.40 -7.23 -12.16
CA ASN A 127 4.42 -7.48 -11.15
C ASN A 127 5.16 -6.20 -10.82
N GLY A 128 5.92 -6.23 -9.75
CA GLY A 128 6.76 -5.10 -9.35
C GLY A 128 7.71 -5.46 -8.23
N GLN A 129 8.65 -4.57 -8.00
CA GLN A 129 9.63 -4.65 -6.93
C GLN A 129 9.75 -3.31 -6.23
N VAL A 130 9.96 -3.36 -4.92
CA VAL A 130 10.17 -2.18 -4.08
C VAL A 130 11.44 -2.36 -3.26
N GLN A 131 12.31 -1.36 -3.26
CA GLN A 131 13.47 -1.26 -2.38
C GLN A 131 13.06 -0.48 -1.13
N ILE A 132 12.81 -1.17 -0.04
CA ILE A 132 12.18 -0.61 1.17
C ILE A 132 13.02 0.53 1.78
N GLY A 133 14.35 0.40 1.80
CA GLY A 133 15.26 1.39 2.37
C GLY A 133 15.41 2.65 1.52
N ALA A 134 15.51 2.52 0.21
CA ALA A 134 15.61 3.64 -0.72
C ALA A 134 14.22 4.20 -1.10
N GLY A 135 13.19 3.38 -0.97
CA GLY A 135 11.83 3.72 -1.42
C GLY A 135 11.63 3.60 -2.93
N ASP A 136 12.62 3.15 -3.68
CA ASP A 136 12.52 3.00 -5.12
C ASP A 136 11.63 1.83 -5.51
N PHE A 137 10.88 2.00 -6.57
CA PHE A 137 10.03 0.94 -7.12
C PHE A 137 10.17 0.81 -8.64
N THR A 138 9.88 -0.38 -9.12
CA THR A 138 9.66 -0.67 -10.54
C THR A 138 8.42 -1.54 -10.66
N PHE A 139 7.41 -1.08 -11.41
CA PHE A 139 6.21 -1.83 -11.72
C PHE A 139 6.07 -2.03 -13.22
N TYR A 140 5.71 -3.24 -13.62
CA TYR A 140 5.48 -3.56 -15.02
C TYR A 140 4.00 -3.32 -15.37
N MET A 141 3.75 -2.30 -16.18
CA MET A 141 2.43 -1.98 -16.73
C MET A 141 2.22 -2.79 -18.00
N LYS A 142 1.26 -3.70 -17.97
CA LYS A 142 0.91 -4.56 -19.10
C LYS A 142 0.05 -3.83 -20.12
N GLN A 143 -0.82 -2.94 -19.65
CA GLN A 143 -1.80 -2.23 -20.48
C GLN A 143 -2.11 -0.86 -19.92
N GLY A 144 -2.27 0.10 -20.80
CA GLY A 144 -2.68 1.47 -20.49
C GLY A 144 -2.96 2.28 -21.73
N TYR A 145 -3.14 3.58 -21.56
CA TYR A 145 -3.40 4.53 -22.63
C TYR A 145 -2.57 5.80 -22.44
N LEU A 146 -2.24 6.47 -23.54
CA LEU A 146 -1.75 7.84 -23.46
C LEU A 146 -2.93 8.77 -23.11
N ILE A 147 -2.63 9.81 -22.33
CA ILE A 147 -3.54 10.93 -22.11
C ILE A 147 -2.96 12.13 -22.84
N GLU A 148 -3.75 12.73 -23.72
CA GLU A 148 -3.42 13.94 -24.45
C GLU A 148 -4.58 14.91 -24.37
N ASP A 149 -4.32 16.12 -23.85
CA ASP A 149 -5.30 17.19 -23.65
C ASP A 149 -6.61 16.70 -22.97
N GLY A 150 -6.46 15.89 -21.91
CA GLY A 150 -7.58 15.39 -21.12
C GLY A 150 -8.36 14.21 -21.74
N HIS A 151 -7.83 13.58 -22.77
CA HIS A 151 -8.49 12.44 -23.44
C HIS A 151 -7.58 11.22 -23.49
N LEU A 152 -8.16 10.03 -23.31
CA LEU A 152 -7.46 8.77 -23.58
C LEU A 152 -7.34 8.62 -25.11
N THR A 153 -6.12 8.46 -25.58
CA THR A 153 -5.81 8.40 -27.01
C THR A 153 -5.28 7.03 -27.41
N GLN A 154 -3.98 6.87 -27.50
CA GLN A 154 -3.34 5.68 -28.03
C GLN A 154 -3.17 4.59 -26.97
N PRO A 155 -3.58 3.33 -27.19
CA PRO A 155 -3.26 2.22 -26.30
C PRO A 155 -1.76 1.97 -26.28
N ILE A 156 -1.25 1.71 -25.07
CA ILE A 156 0.15 1.41 -24.81
C ILE A 156 0.28 0.15 -23.96
N ARG A 157 1.38 -0.56 -24.07
CA ARG A 157 1.64 -1.78 -23.31
C ARG A 157 3.13 -1.99 -23.06
N ASP A 158 3.40 -2.90 -22.14
CA ASP A 158 4.76 -3.42 -21.88
C ASP A 158 5.76 -2.30 -21.47
N ILE A 159 5.34 -1.48 -20.50
CA ILE A 159 6.12 -0.33 -20.00
C ILE A 159 6.50 -0.57 -18.53
N ASN A 160 7.75 -0.29 -18.18
CA ASN A 160 8.17 -0.20 -16.79
C ASN A 160 7.92 1.21 -16.25
N VAL A 161 7.16 1.28 -15.16
CA VAL A 161 6.97 2.50 -14.36
C VAL A 161 7.98 2.45 -13.22
N ILE A 162 8.92 3.37 -13.23
CA ILE A 162 10.01 3.46 -12.25
C ILE A 162 9.86 4.77 -11.48
N GLY A 163 9.99 4.69 -10.17
CA GLY A 163 9.87 5.87 -9.33
C GLY A 163 10.34 5.64 -7.90
N ASN A 164 10.08 6.64 -7.07
CA ASN A 164 10.36 6.60 -5.63
C ASN A 164 9.05 6.79 -4.87
N GLY A 165 8.72 5.85 -3.97
CA GLY A 165 7.42 5.78 -3.29
C GLY A 165 7.05 7.04 -2.50
N PRO A 166 7.90 7.54 -1.59
CA PRO A 166 7.65 8.80 -0.89
C PRO A 166 7.38 9.97 -1.82
N ARG A 167 8.16 10.08 -2.91
CA ARG A 167 7.99 11.14 -3.90
C ARG A 167 6.66 10.99 -4.65
N ALA A 168 6.35 9.78 -5.10
CA ALA A 168 5.09 9.50 -5.78
C ALA A 168 3.88 9.82 -4.88
N LEU A 169 3.93 9.45 -3.59
CA LEU A 169 2.89 9.78 -2.63
C LEU A 169 2.76 11.30 -2.39
N ALA A 170 3.88 12.02 -2.33
CA ALA A 170 3.88 13.47 -2.17
C ALA A 170 3.32 14.21 -3.39
N ASP A 171 3.47 13.64 -4.58
CA ASP A 171 3.05 14.22 -5.85
C ASP A 171 1.60 13.88 -6.25
N ILE A 172 0.89 13.03 -5.49
CA ILE A 172 -0.53 12.75 -5.72
C ILE A 172 -1.31 14.06 -5.62
N SER A 173 -1.96 14.47 -6.70
CA SER A 173 -2.71 15.72 -6.78
C SER A 173 -4.22 15.55 -6.63
N MET A 174 -4.75 14.39 -7.02
CA MET A 174 -6.18 14.05 -6.96
C MET A 174 -6.33 12.58 -6.57
N VAL A 175 -7.43 12.26 -5.88
CA VAL A 175 -7.79 10.89 -5.50
C VAL A 175 -9.21 10.61 -5.96
N GLY A 176 -9.40 9.54 -6.71
CA GLY A 176 -10.69 9.14 -7.27
C GLY A 176 -11.70 8.71 -6.19
N ASN A 177 -12.98 8.71 -6.54
CA ASN A 177 -14.07 8.25 -5.67
C ASN A 177 -14.51 6.81 -5.95
N ASP A 178 -13.79 6.09 -6.80
CA ASP A 178 -14.13 4.78 -7.34
C ASP A 178 -13.23 3.65 -6.82
N LEU A 179 -12.83 3.71 -5.54
CA LEU A 179 -12.00 2.69 -4.89
C LEU A 179 -12.44 1.27 -5.27
N ARG A 180 -11.48 0.49 -5.74
CA ARG A 180 -11.62 -0.94 -5.96
C ARG A 180 -10.52 -1.69 -5.24
N ILE A 181 -10.91 -2.73 -4.52
CA ILE A 181 -9.97 -3.67 -3.90
C ILE A 181 -9.81 -4.86 -4.84
N ASP A 182 -8.57 -5.21 -5.13
CA ASP A 182 -8.25 -6.41 -5.88
C ASP A 182 -8.33 -7.61 -4.93
N HIS A 183 -9.38 -8.40 -5.08
CA HIS A 183 -9.61 -9.64 -4.32
C HIS A 183 -8.85 -10.84 -4.92
N SER A 184 -8.16 -10.67 -6.04
CA SER A 184 -7.24 -11.71 -6.54
C SER A 184 -6.10 -11.88 -5.55
N ALA A 185 -5.82 -13.13 -5.17
CA ALA A 185 -4.81 -13.46 -4.18
C ALA A 185 -3.41 -13.05 -4.65
N SER A 186 -3.01 -11.81 -4.34
CA SER A 186 -1.63 -11.37 -4.49
C SER A 186 -0.78 -11.97 -3.38
N MET A 187 0.46 -12.32 -3.69
CA MET A 187 1.39 -12.88 -2.72
C MET A 187 2.44 -11.84 -2.34
N CYS A 188 2.56 -11.60 -1.04
CA CYS A 188 3.56 -10.71 -0.49
C CYS A 188 4.73 -11.53 0.07
N GLY A 189 5.94 -11.36 -0.50
CA GLY A 189 7.17 -12.03 -0.07
C GLY A 189 7.99 -11.19 0.90
N LYS A 190 8.47 -11.78 2.00
CA LYS A 190 9.36 -11.13 2.96
C LYS A 190 10.08 -12.16 3.82
N GLY A 191 11.40 -12.01 3.99
CA GLY A 191 12.18 -12.89 4.87
C GLY A 191 12.07 -14.37 4.53
N GLY A 192 11.96 -14.72 3.25
CA GLY A 192 11.77 -16.11 2.80
C GLY A 192 10.35 -16.68 3.01
N GLN A 193 9.39 -15.85 3.41
CA GLN A 193 8.01 -16.21 3.63
C GLN A 193 7.09 -15.50 2.65
N SER A 194 6.02 -16.16 2.18
CA SER A 194 4.97 -15.60 1.34
C SER A 194 3.61 -15.70 2.02
N VAL A 195 2.84 -14.63 2.03
CA VAL A 195 1.46 -14.62 2.56
C VAL A 195 0.50 -14.00 1.56
N PRO A 196 -0.75 -14.49 1.47
CA PRO A 196 -1.76 -13.88 0.61
C PRO A 196 -2.18 -12.51 1.16
N VAL A 197 -2.37 -11.56 0.26
CA VAL A 197 -2.72 -10.17 0.56
C VAL A 197 -3.69 -9.62 -0.48
N SER A 198 -4.44 -8.58 -0.11
CA SER A 198 -5.23 -7.75 -1.01
C SER A 198 -4.68 -6.33 -1.05
N GLN A 199 -5.00 -5.62 -2.11
CA GLN A 199 -4.60 -4.23 -2.29
C GLN A 199 -5.68 -3.47 -3.06
N GLY A 200 -5.75 -2.16 -2.88
CA GLY A 200 -6.74 -1.34 -3.56
C GLY A 200 -6.30 0.09 -3.77
N LEU A 201 -6.82 0.67 -4.85
CA LEU A 201 -6.66 2.08 -5.19
C LEU A 201 -7.99 2.63 -5.71
N PRO A 202 -8.26 3.90 -5.48
CA PRO A 202 -9.30 4.65 -6.19
C PRO A 202 -8.94 4.90 -7.62
#